data_cff087464163bf61c497f67c24793e52
#
_entry.id   cff087464163bf61c497f67c24793e52
#
_cell.length_a   1.000
_cell.length_b   1.000
_cell.length_c   1.000
_cell.angle_alpha   90.00
_cell.angle_beta   90.00
_cell.angle_gamma   90.00
#
_symmetry.space_group_name_H-M   'P 1'
#
loop_
_entity.id
_entity.type
_entity.pdbx_description
1 polymer ?
#
loop_
_entity_poly.entity_id
_entity_poly.type
_entity_poly.pdbx_seq_one_letter_code
_entity_poly.pdbx_strand_id
1 'polypeptide(L)' 'MAKIRITQTKSGVGAPDKHRRTLFALGLKHQRSVEHEDNAAIRGMVFQVRHLVRVTEVEGQEANHG' A
#
# COMPACT_ATOMS: atom_id res chain seq x y z
N MET A 1 -9.78 -4.96 -13.63
CA MET A 1 -9.39 -5.20 -12.25
C MET A 1 -8.91 -3.94 -11.62
N ALA A 2 -9.30 -3.73 -10.41
CA ALA A 2 -8.94 -2.50 -9.71
C ALA A 2 -7.51 -2.58 -9.21
N LYS A 3 -6.81 -1.47 -9.31
CA LYS A 3 -5.48 -1.35 -8.75
C LYS A 3 -5.44 -0.20 -7.80
N ILE A 4 -4.61 -0.34 -6.78
CA ILE A 4 -4.40 0.72 -5.82
C ILE A 4 -2.92 1.02 -5.71
N ARG A 5 -2.62 2.27 -5.42
CA ARG A 5 -1.25 2.71 -5.13
C ARG A 5 -1.16 2.91 -3.63
N ILE A 6 -0.14 2.31 -3.05
CA ILE A 6 0.11 2.41 -1.62
C ILE A 6 1.38 3.23 -1.45
N THR A 7 1.26 4.37 -0.79
CA THR A 7 2.37 5.27 -0.57
C THR A 7 2.67 5.35 0.91
N GLN A 8 3.91 5.11 1.28
CA GLN A 8 4.30 5.22 2.69
C GLN A 8 4.40 6.70 3.04
N THR A 9 3.60 7.11 4.02
CA THR A 9 3.58 8.51 4.43
C THR A 9 4.36 8.75 5.70
N LYS A 10 4.63 7.69 6.46
CA LYS A 10 5.38 7.81 7.71
C LYS A 10 6.43 6.73 7.76
N SER A 11 7.54 7.04 8.40
CA SER A 11 8.62 6.07 8.57
C SER A 11 8.16 4.90 9.42
N GLY A 12 8.69 3.72 9.12
CA GLY A 12 8.46 2.54 9.94
C GLY A 12 9.35 2.49 11.16
N VAL A 13 10.19 3.47 11.36
CA VAL A 13 11.07 3.51 12.52
C VAL A 13 10.22 3.64 13.78
N GLY A 14 10.45 2.73 14.73
CA GLY A 14 9.66 2.70 15.94
C GLY A 14 8.38 1.89 15.83
N ALA A 15 8.01 1.43 14.63
CA ALA A 15 6.83 0.60 14.47
C ALA A 15 7.16 -0.84 14.94
N PRO A 16 6.13 -1.59 15.39
CA PRO A 16 6.35 -2.99 15.73
C PRO A 16 6.90 -3.76 14.54
N ASP A 17 7.64 -4.82 14.83
CA ASP A 17 8.24 -5.62 13.78
C ASP A 17 7.22 -6.14 12.79
N LYS A 18 6.06 -6.55 13.26
CA LYS A 18 5.06 -7.09 12.33
C LYS A 18 4.58 -6.04 11.35
N HIS A 19 4.52 -4.79 11.75
CA HIS A 19 4.13 -3.72 10.84
C HIS A 19 5.21 -3.50 9.79
N ARG A 20 6.46 -3.56 10.19
CA ARG A 20 7.56 -3.42 9.24
C ARG A 20 7.59 -4.59 8.26
N ARG A 21 7.31 -5.78 8.75
CA ARG A 21 7.22 -6.94 7.86
C ARG A 21 6.10 -6.78 6.86
N THR A 22 4.98 -6.23 7.30
CA THR A 22 3.86 -5.99 6.41
C THR A 22 4.23 -4.97 5.33
N LEU A 23 4.95 -3.92 5.70
CA LEU A 23 5.42 -2.95 4.71
C LEU A 23 6.36 -3.62 3.71
N PHE A 24 7.24 -4.51 4.18
CA PHE A 24 8.13 -5.23 3.29
C PHE A 24 7.34 -6.12 2.35
N ALA A 25 6.33 -6.83 2.87
CA ALA A 25 5.51 -7.71 2.06
C ALA A 25 4.77 -6.93 0.98
N LEU A 26 4.42 -5.69 1.24
CA LEU A 26 3.78 -4.83 0.26
C LEU A 26 4.77 -4.29 -0.76
N GLY A 27 6.07 -4.41 -0.52
CA GLY A 27 7.07 -3.94 -1.44
C GLY A 27 7.61 -2.56 -1.12
N LEU A 28 7.37 -2.08 0.09
CA LEU A 28 7.76 -0.72 0.47
C LEU A 28 9.12 -0.66 1.16
N LYS A 29 9.91 -1.72 1.04
CA LYS A 29 11.20 -1.77 1.71
C LYS A 29 12.15 -0.70 1.21
N HIS A 30 12.24 -0.57 -0.11
CA HIS A 30 13.15 0.39 -0.74
C HIS A 30 12.42 1.43 -1.56
N GLN A 31 11.11 1.36 -1.59
CA GLN A 31 10.30 2.27 -2.38
C GLN A 31 9.29 2.94 -1.51
N ARG A 32 8.95 4.15 -1.85
CA ARG A 32 7.95 4.88 -1.11
C ARG A 32 6.54 4.56 -1.60
N SER A 33 6.39 4.14 -2.84
CA SER A 33 5.09 3.83 -3.43
C SER A 33 5.16 2.54 -4.19
N VAL A 34 4.10 1.77 -4.14
CA VAL A 34 3.94 0.54 -4.92
C VAL A 34 2.51 0.44 -5.38
N GLU A 35 2.28 -0.33 -6.42
CA GLU A 35 0.94 -0.59 -6.92
C GLU A 35 0.64 -2.07 -6.78
N HIS A 36 -0.57 -2.37 -6.37
CA HIS A 36 -1.04 -3.73 -6.19
C HIS A 36 -2.47 -3.83 -6.65
N GLU A 37 -2.89 -5.05 -6.94
CA GLU A 37 -4.29 -5.28 -7.23
C GLU A 37 -5.10 -5.12 -5.96
N ASP A 38 -6.29 -4.59 -6.12
CA ASP A 38 -7.19 -4.37 -5.01
C ASP A 38 -7.90 -5.68 -4.70
N ASN A 39 -7.35 -6.42 -3.75
CA ASN A 39 -7.96 -7.68 -3.33
C ASN A 39 -7.91 -7.78 -1.82
N ALA A 40 -8.58 -8.83 -1.29
CA ALA A 40 -8.71 -8.96 0.16
C ALA A 40 -7.37 -9.10 0.86
N ALA A 41 -6.43 -9.81 0.25
CA ALA A 41 -5.13 -10.01 0.87
C ALA A 41 -4.37 -8.70 1.00
N ILE A 42 -4.37 -7.91 -0.07
CA ILE A 42 -3.68 -6.62 -0.07
C ILE A 42 -4.37 -5.66 0.89
N ARG A 43 -5.70 -5.63 0.89
CA ARG A 43 -6.41 -4.73 1.79
C ARG A 43 -6.18 -5.10 3.25
N GLY A 44 -6.07 -6.39 3.54
CA GLY A 44 -5.76 -6.81 4.91
C GLY A 44 -4.40 -6.32 5.38
N MET A 45 -3.40 -6.40 4.50
CA MET A 45 -2.08 -5.90 4.83
C MET A 45 -2.08 -4.38 4.99
N VAL A 46 -2.74 -3.69 4.09
CA VAL A 46 -2.83 -2.23 4.17
C VAL A 46 -3.52 -1.81 5.46
N PHE A 47 -4.56 -2.53 5.85
CA PHE A 47 -5.30 -2.18 7.06
C PHE A 47 -4.39 -2.21 8.28
N GLN A 48 -3.48 -3.16 8.34
CA GLN A 48 -2.57 -3.27 9.48
C GLN A 48 -1.62 -2.08 9.58
N VAL A 49 -1.29 -1.48 8.46
CA VAL A 49 -0.33 -0.37 8.43
C VAL A 49 -0.97 0.92 7.92
N ARG A 50 -2.30 1.01 7.98
CA ARG A 50 -3.01 2.17 7.43
C ARG A 50 -2.57 3.49 8.01
N HIS A 51 -2.03 3.46 9.21
CA HIS A 51 -1.56 4.69 9.86
C HIS A 51 -0.19 5.11 9.33
N LEU A 52 0.44 4.26 8.51
CA LEU A 52 1.76 4.55 7.95
C LEU A 52 1.72 4.77 6.45
N VAL A 53 0.60 4.48 5.80
CA VAL A 53 0.51 4.56 4.35
C VAL A 53 -0.76 5.27 3.94
N ARG A 54 -0.77 5.69 2.67
CA ARG A 54 -1.96 6.24 2.04
C ARG A 54 -2.27 5.39 0.82
N VAL A 55 -3.54 5.10 0.63
CA VAL A 55 -4.01 4.32 -0.51
C VAL A 55 -4.73 5.22 -1.47
N THR A 56 -4.38 5.10 -2.74
CA THR A 56 -5.00 5.88 -3.82
C THR A 56 -5.42 4.91 -4.90
N GLU A 57 -6.61 5.11 -5.43
CA GLU A 57 -7.07 4.27 -6.53
C GLU A 57 -6.42 4.74 -7.81
N VAL A 58 -5.88 3.79 -8.56
CA VAL A 58 -5.19 4.08 -9.81
C VAL A 58 -6.08 3.76 -10.99
N GLU A 59 -6.81 2.67 -10.90
CA GLU A 59 -7.58 2.19 -12.03
C GLU A 59 -8.66 3.18 -12.47
N GLY A 60 -9.23 3.89 -11.52
CA GLY A 60 -10.24 4.88 -11.85
C GLY A 60 -9.73 5.91 -12.83
N GLN A 61 -8.47 6.27 -12.72
CA GLN A 61 -7.89 7.23 -13.64
C GLN A 61 -7.75 6.67 -15.02
N GLU A 62 -7.36 5.41 -15.11
CA GLU A 62 -7.22 4.78 -16.41
C GLU A 62 -8.54 4.67 -17.11
N ALA A 63 -9.57 4.35 -16.36
CA ALA A 63 -10.89 4.21 -16.94
C ALA A 63 -11.33 5.52 -17.57
N ASN A 64 -10.92 6.62 -17.01
CA ASN A 64 -11.33 7.92 -17.52
C ASN A 64 -10.71 8.24 -18.86
N HIS A 65 -9.65 7.57 -19.19
CA HIS A 65 -8.97 7.81 -20.43
C HIS A 65 -9.50 6.97 -21.56
N GLY A 66 -10.17 5.93 -21.19
CA GLY A 66 -10.64 4.94 -22.16
C GLY A 66 -11.62 5.47 -23.13
#